data_d88e85452a280f863f941fbb266028fa
#
_entry.id   d88e85452a280f863f941fbb266028fa
#
_cell.length_a   1.000
_cell.length_b   1.000
_cell.length_c   1.000
_cell.angle_alpha   90.00
_cell.angle_beta   90.00
_cell.angle_gamma   90.00
#
_symmetry.space_group_name_H-M   'P 1'
#
loop_
_entity.id
_entity.type
_entity.pdbx_description
1 polymer ?
#
loop_
_entity_poly.entity_id
_entity_poly.type
_entity_poly.pdbx_seq_one_letter_code
_entity_poly.pdbx_strand_id
1 'polypeptide(L)'
;MELGLSGFRVDAVPFLLETSGIEDGAGDLPQPHEYLRDLRAFLGRRSGDAILLGEVNLPFEQARTFFGDEDGDELTMLFDFPTMQAMFLGLAREDPGPIRSALLARPETPGDSQWAVFVRNHDELTLDKLSGAERQEVFTAFGPDEGMQVYGRGLRRRLPPMVGATGAASDWRTA
;
A
#
# COMPACT_ATOMS: atom_id res chain seq x y z
N MET A 1 -9.63 6.48 22.31
CA MET A 1 -10.54 5.68 21.49
C MET A 1 -11.15 4.61 22.38
N GLU A 2 -12.45 4.71 22.63
CA GLU A 2 -13.17 3.90 23.63
C GLU A 2 -13.13 2.38 23.35
N LEU A 3 -12.89 1.97 22.07
CA LEU A 3 -12.79 0.58 21.66
C LEU A 3 -11.37 -0.02 21.77
N GLY A 4 -10.41 0.71 22.34
CA GLY A 4 -9.02 0.25 22.47
C GLY A 4 -8.24 0.20 21.16
N LEU A 5 -8.70 0.88 20.11
CA LEU A 5 -7.98 0.97 18.82
C LEU A 5 -6.87 2.02 18.91
N SER A 6 -5.70 1.70 18.33
CA SER A 6 -4.54 2.62 18.27
C SER A 6 -4.50 3.45 17.00
N GLY A 7 -5.42 3.23 16.05
CA GLY A 7 -5.45 3.95 14.78
C GLY A 7 -6.41 3.33 13.77
N PHE A 8 -6.34 3.82 12.54
CA PHE A 8 -7.20 3.38 11.45
C PHE A 8 -6.39 3.19 10.17
N ARG A 9 -6.76 2.17 9.39
CA ARG A 9 -6.39 2.10 7.98
C ARG A 9 -7.37 2.94 7.17
N VAL A 10 -6.83 3.84 6.35
CA VAL A 10 -7.61 4.64 5.39
C VAL A 10 -7.49 3.97 4.04
N ASP A 11 -8.60 3.45 3.56
CA ASP A 11 -8.70 2.66 2.34
C ASP A 11 -8.67 3.54 1.10
N ALA A 12 -8.02 3.09 0.02
CA ALA A 12 -8.07 3.69 -1.32
C ALA A 12 -7.95 5.23 -1.33
N VAL A 13 -7.01 5.78 -0.55
CA VAL A 13 -6.88 7.21 -0.27
C VAL A 13 -6.94 8.12 -1.52
N PRO A 14 -6.28 7.81 -2.65
CA PRO A 14 -6.34 8.64 -3.85
C PRO A 14 -7.75 8.80 -4.43
N PHE A 15 -8.68 7.94 -4.04
CA PHE A 15 -10.06 7.90 -4.55
C PHE A 15 -11.11 8.37 -3.53
N LEU A 16 -10.69 8.82 -2.34
CA LEU A 16 -11.61 9.19 -1.25
C LEU A 16 -12.64 10.26 -1.62
N LEU A 17 -12.33 11.11 -2.60
CA LEU A 17 -13.18 12.21 -3.04
C LEU A 17 -13.28 12.25 -4.57
N GLU A 18 -13.33 11.08 -5.23
CA GLU A 18 -13.63 11.06 -6.67
C GLU A 18 -15.03 11.63 -6.92
N THR A 19 -15.05 12.80 -7.54
CA THR A 19 -16.29 13.48 -7.97
C THR A 19 -16.77 13.03 -9.35
N SER A 20 -16.26 11.94 -9.88
CA SER A 20 -16.67 11.40 -11.17
C SER A 20 -18.14 10.97 -11.11
N GLY A 21 -19.02 11.84 -11.61
CA GLY A 21 -20.47 11.62 -11.66
C GLY A 21 -21.33 12.60 -10.86
N ILE A 22 -20.73 13.56 -10.17
CA ILE A 22 -21.48 14.68 -9.58
C ILE A 22 -21.53 15.77 -10.67
N GLU A 23 -22.73 15.96 -11.26
CA GLU A 23 -22.99 17.02 -12.23
C GLU A 23 -22.68 18.41 -11.63
N ASP A 24 -22.30 19.34 -12.49
CA ASP A 24 -22.02 20.75 -12.20
C ASP A 24 -22.99 21.36 -11.19
N GLY A 25 -22.53 21.62 -9.98
CA GLY A 25 -23.35 22.27 -8.94
C GLY A 25 -23.07 21.81 -7.50
N ALA A 26 -22.30 20.80 -7.26
CA ALA A 26 -21.75 20.52 -5.93
C ALA A 26 -20.65 21.56 -5.66
N GLY A 27 -20.89 22.45 -4.70
CA GLY A 27 -19.90 23.43 -4.25
C GLY A 27 -18.54 22.80 -3.94
N ASP A 28 -17.52 23.62 -3.73
CA ASP A 28 -16.14 23.19 -3.46
C ASP A 28 -16.08 22.01 -2.49
N LEU A 29 -15.97 20.79 -3.04
CA LEU A 29 -15.67 19.62 -2.22
C LEU A 29 -14.24 19.75 -1.72
N PRO A 30 -13.99 19.46 -0.42
CA PRO A 30 -12.65 19.54 0.12
C PRO A 30 -11.73 18.61 -0.69
N GLN A 31 -10.55 19.09 -1.02
CA GLN A 31 -9.54 18.27 -1.67
C GLN A 31 -9.14 17.11 -0.74
N PRO A 32 -8.75 15.93 -1.25
CA PRO A 32 -8.35 14.79 -0.43
C PRO A 32 -7.38 15.17 0.69
N HIS A 33 -6.43 16.04 0.41
CA HIS A 33 -5.45 16.53 1.36
C HIS A 33 -6.06 17.35 2.51
N GLU A 34 -7.01 18.23 2.23
CA GLU A 34 -7.71 18.99 3.30
C GLU A 34 -8.49 18.07 4.22
N TYR A 35 -9.18 17.08 3.64
CA TYR A 35 -9.91 16.09 4.44
C TYR A 35 -8.97 15.27 5.32
N LEU A 36 -7.80 14.87 4.82
CA LEU A 36 -6.82 14.13 5.60
C LEU A 36 -6.23 14.95 6.74
N ARG A 37 -5.95 16.24 6.53
CA ARG A 37 -5.53 17.17 7.58
C ARG A 37 -6.59 17.32 8.67
N ASP A 38 -7.83 17.48 8.28
CA ASP A 38 -8.95 17.58 9.23
C ASP A 38 -9.10 16.27 10.05
N LEU A 39 -9.01 15.14 9.39
CA LEU A 39 -9.06 13.83 10.05
C LEU A 39 -7.88 13.64 11.01
N ARG A 40 -6.67 14.02 10.58
CA ARG A 40 -5.46 13.97 11.41
C ARG A 40 -5.60 14.86 12.64
N ALA A 41 -6.04 16.09 12.46
CA ALA A 41 -6.27 17.05 13.55
C ALA A 41 -7.37 16.58 14.51
N PHE A 42 -8.46 16.00 13.99
CA PHE A 42 -9.52 15.43 14.80
C PHE A 42 -9.04 14.28 15.68
N LEU A 43 -8.27 13.36 15.13
CA LEU A 43 -7.72 12.24 15.88
C LEU A 43 -6.66 12.69 16.89
N GLY A 44 -5.76 13.58 16.51
CA GLY A 44 -4.72 14.11 17.39
C GLY A 44 -5.28 14.78 18.66
N ARG A 45 -6.43 15.44 18.58
CA ARG A 45 -7.12 15.99 19.75
C ARG A 45 -7.69 14.94 20.70
N ARG A 46 -7.89 13.69 20.25
CA ARG A 46 -8.46 12.60 21.04
C ARG A 46 -7.42 11.58 21.51
N SER A 47 -6.42 11.36 20.70
CA SER A 47 -5.34 10.41 20.96
C SER A 47 -4.13 10.89 20.14
N GLY A 48 -3.19 11.54 20.80
CA GLY A 48 -2.03 12.16 20.14
C GLY A 48 -1.09 11.17 19.46
N ASP A 49 -1.17 9.90 19.83
CA ASP A 49 -0.41 8.77 19.28
C ASP A 49 -1.20 7.92 18.27
N ALA A 50 -2.40 8.37 17.86
CA ALA A 50 -3.22 7.63 16.92
C ALA A 50 -2.58 7.57 15.52
N ILE A 51 -2.55 6.38 14.94
CA ILE A 51 -1.99 6.11 13.62
C ILE A 51 -3.08 6.22 12.54
N LEU A 52 -2.74 6.89 11.43
CA LEU A 52 -3.47 6.83 10.17
C LEU A 52 -2.58 6.12 9.14
N LEU A 53 -2.91 4.87 8.81
CA LEU A 53 -2.20 4.08 7.80
C LEU A 53 -2.95 4.17 6.48
N GLY A 54 -2.38 4.86 5.50
CA GLY A 54 -3.00 5.05 4.18
C GLY A 54 -2.67 3.96 3.18
N GLU A 55 -3.67 3.55 2.41
CA GLU A 55 -3.49 2.75 1.21
C GLU A 55 -3.36 3.66 -0.01
N VAL A 56 -2.12 3.90 -0.43
CA VAL A 56 -1.76 4.78 -1.54
C VAL A 56 -0.86 4.00 -2.51
N ASN A 57 -1.44 3.34 -3.50
CA ASN A 57 -0.68 2.61 -4.52
C ASN A 57 -0.26 3.53 -5.66
N LEU A 58 0.62 4.47 -5.38
CA LEU A 58 1.21 5.41 -6.32
C LEU A 58 2.74 5.27 -6.36
N PRO A 59 3.43 5.83 -7.38
CA PRO A 59 4.89 6.00 -7.32
C PRO A 59 5.29 6.81 -6.07
N PHE A 60 6.50 6.58 -5.55
CA PHE A 60 6.98 7.16 -4.30
C PHE A 60 6.79 8.67 -4.19
N GLU A 61 7.15 9.44 -5.22
CA GLU A 61 7.04 10.89 -5.20
C GLU A 61 5.60 11.37 -5.06
N GLN A 62 4.66 10.68 -5.70
CA GLN A 62 3.25 11.00 -5.58
C GLN A 62 2.67 10.50 -4.25
N ALA A 63 3.04 9.29 -3.83
CA ALA A 63 2.59 8.75 -2.55
C ALA A 63 3.04 9.61 -1.37
N ARG A 64 4.29 10.12 -1.42
CA ARG A 64 4.86 10.96 -0.36
C ARG A 64 3.99 12.19 -0.03
N THR A 65 3.28 12.75 -1.02
CA THR A 65 2.44 13.93 -0.79
C THR A 65 1.31 13.68 0.22
N PHE A 66 0.91 12.44 0.43
CA PHE A 66 -0.14 12.06 1.38
C PHE A 66 0.34 11.97 2.84
N PHE A 67 1.62 12.21 3.10
CA PHE A 67 2.08 12.50 4.45
C PHE A 67 1.80 13.95 4.86
N GLY A 68 1.48 14.81 3.89
CA GLY A 68 1.31 16.24 4.08
C GLY A 68 2.61 17.04 3.92
N ASP A 69 2.62 18.22 4.49
CA ASP A 69 3.74 19.16 4.44
C ASP A 69 4.93 18.70 5.31
N GLU A 70 5.89 19.61 5.56
CA GLU A 70 7.13 19.30 6.30
C GLU A 70 6.89 18.74 7.71
N ASP A 71 5.77 19.10 8.34
CA ASP A 71 5.39 18.63 9.68
C ASP A 71 4.68 17.27 9.68
N GLY A 72 4.30 16.72 8.52
CA GLY A 72 3.59 15.45 8.42
C GLY A 72 2.18 15.51 8.99
N ASP A 73 1.38 16.45 8.50
CA ASP A 73 0.06 16.80 9.06
C ASP A 73 -1.12 15.98 8.49
N GLU A 74 -0.85 15.00 7.62
CA GLU A 74 -1.86 14.13 7.02
C GLU A 74 -1.75 12.69 7.54
N LEU A 75 -1.41 11.73 6.69
CA LEU A 75 -1.25 10.33 7.10
C LEU A 75 0.07 10.12 7.85
N THR A 76 0.04 9.30 8.89
CA THR A 76 1.26 8.97 9.65
C THR A 76 2.05 7.84 9.05
N MET A 77 1.39 6.93 8.33
CA MET A 77 2.02 5.80 7.66
C MET A 77 1.39 5.57 6.29
N LEU A 78 2.20 5.11 5.35
CA LEU A 78 1.73 4.66 4.03
C LEU A 78 2.24 3.26 3.75
N PHE A 79 1.39 2.41 3.17
CA PHE A 79 1.83 1.14 2.63
C PHE A 79 2.83 1.34 1.49
N ASP A 80 3.98 0.68 1.60
CA ASP A 80 5.06 0.76 0.62
C ASP A 80 4.85 -0.26 -0.51
N PHE A 81 3.98 0.07 -1.44
CA PHE A 81 3.66 -0.75 -2.61
C PHE A 81 4.86 -0.96 -3.55
N PRO A 82 5.69 0.07 -3.85
CA PRO A 82 6.85 -0.14 -4.72
C PRO A 82 7.85 -1.15 -4.14
N THR A 83 8.17 -1.05 -2.85
CA THR A 83 9.09 -2.01 -2.22
C THR A 83 8.47 -3.42 -2.15
N MET A 84 7.18 -3.53 -1.85
CA MET A 84 6.46 -4.81 -1.86
C MET A 84 6.57 -5.50 -3.24
N GLN A 85 6.36 -4.77 -4.33
CA GLN A 85 6.48 -5.32 -5.68
C GLN A 85 7.93 -5.70 -6.01
N ALA A 86 8.91 -4.88 -5.61
CA ALA A 86 10.33 -5.16 -5.77
C ALA A 86 10.78 -6.41 -4.98
N MET A 87 10.15 -6.70 -3.84
CA MET A 87 10.41 -7.94 -3.08
C MET A 87 10.04 -9.19 -3.89
N PHE A 88 8.88 -9.21 -4.55
CA PHE A 88 8.50 -10.34 -5.41
C PHE A 88 9.39 -10.47 -6.64
N LEU A 89 9.83 -9.34 -7.22
CA LEU A 89 10.79 -9.38 -8.31
C LEU A 89 12.15 -9.91 -7.85
N GLY A 90 12.63 -9.47 -6.70
CA GLY A 90 13.87 -9.97 -6.10
C GLY A 90 13.82 -11.48 -5.82
N LEU A 91 12.69 -11.96 -5.29
CA LEU A 91 12.47 -13.39 -5.07
C LEU A 91 12.40 -14.17 -6.39
N ALA A 92 11.77 -13.63 -7.43
CA ALA A 92 11.69 -14.27 -8.74
C ALA A 92 13.07 -14.40 -9.42
N ARG A 93 13.96 -13.44 -9.19
CA ARG A 93 15.32 -13.39 -9.72
C ARG A 93 16.36 -14.09 -8.83
N GLU A 94 16.00 -14.43 -7.60
CA GLU A 94 16.94 -14.83 -6.54
C GLU A 94 18.05 -13.77 -6.33
N ASP A 95 17.69 -12.48 -6.47
CA ASP A 95 18.58 -11.33 -6.41
C ASP A 95 18.00 -10.23 -5.50
N PRO A 96 18.72 -9.75 -4.47
CA PRO A 96 18.28 -8.65 -3.61
C PRO A 96 18.33 -7.27 -4.29
N GLY A 97 18.89 -7.17 -5.49
CA GLY A 97 19.05 -5.90 -6.23
C GLY A 97 17.76 -5.09 -6.36
N PRO A 98 16.64 -5.64 -6.80
CA PRO A 98 15.37 -4.94 -6.88
C PRO A 98 14.93 -4.34 -5.55
N ILE A 99 15.04 -5.10 -4.47
CA ILE A 99 14.67 -4.65 -3.11
C ILE A 99 15.56 -3.47 -2.69
N ARG A 100 16.87 -3.64 -2.86
CA ARG A 100 17.84 -2.59 -2.55
C ARG A 100 17.57 -1.31 -3.34
N SER A 101 17.27 -1.43 -4.62
CA SER A 101 16.96 -0.28 -5.48
C SER A 101 15.68 0.45 -5.01
N ALA A 102 14.62 -0.28 -4.67
CA ALA A 102 13.39 0.30 -4.15
C ALA A 102 13.62 1.03 -2.81
N LEU A 103 14.36 0.42 -1.89
CA LEU A 103 14.69 1.03 -0.60
C LEU A 103 15.53 2.32 -0.75
N LEU A 104 16.47 2.35 -1.70
CA LEU A 104 17.28 3.55 -1.98
C LEU A 104 16.50 4.64 -2.72
N ALA A 105 15.47 4.28 -3.49
CA ALA A 105 14.61 5.23 -4.18
C ALA A 105 13.51 5.82 -3.29
N ARG A 106 13.35 5.31 -2.08
CA ARG A 106 12.35 5.78 -1.13
C ARG A 106 12.68 7.20 -0.68
N PRO A 107 11.76 8.16 -0.86
CA PRO A 107 11.98 9.52 -0.38
C PRO A 107 11.94 9.58 1.16
N GLU A 108 12.58 10.58 1.72
CA GLU A 108 12.45 10.90 3.14
C GLU A 108 11.02 11.27 3.48
N THR A 109 10.59 10.88 4.67
CA THR A 109 9.26 11.19 5.20
C THR A 109 9.31 12.44 6.08
N PRO A 110 8.26 13.27 6.10
CA PRO A 110 8.20 14.42 6.99
C PRO A 110 7.92 13.97 8.43
N GLY A 111 8.43 14.74 9.39
CA GLY A 111 8.17 14.54 10.82
C GLY A 111 8.40 13.10 11.28
N ASP A 112 7.44 12.53 12.00
CA ASP A 112 7.45 11.15 12.51
C ASP A 112 6.77 10.15 11.56
N SER A 113 6.47 10.56 10.32
CA SER A 113 5.80 9.71 9.33
C SER A 113 6.68 8.55 8.85
N GLN A 114 6.08 7.43 8.47
CA GLN A 114 6.82 6.21 8.13
C GLN A 114 6.21 5.44 6.96
N TRP A 115 7.09 4.80 6.17
CA TRP A 115 6.68 3.79 5.20
C TRP A 115 6.44 2.45 5.88
N ALA A 116 5.25 1.88 5.68
CA ALA A 116 4.87 0.56 6.17
C ALA A 116 5.17 -0.51 5.12
N VAL A 117 6.29 -1.20 5.27
CA VAL A 117 6.63 -2.34 4.42
C VAL A 117 5.71 -3.51 4.73
N PHE A 118 5.16 -4.13 3.70
CA PHE A 118 4.30 -5.30 3.82
C PHE A 118 4.61 -6.30 2.69
N VAL A 119 4.22 -7.54 2.88
CA VAL A 119 4.48 -8.59 1.89
C VAL A 119 3.25 -8.86 1.03
N ARG A 120 2.09 -8.88 1.66
CA ARG A 120 0.81 -9.21 1.03
C ARG A 120 -0.34 -8.72 1.90
N ASN A 121 -1.39 -8.18 1.29
CA ASN A 121 -2.64 -7.84 1.97
C ASN A 121 -3.78 -8.83 1.60
N HIS A 122 -5.03 -8.47 1.88
CA HIS A 122 -6.21 -9.29 1.59
C HIS A 122 -6.65 -9.24 0.12
N ASP A 123 -6.24 -8.22 -0.63
CA ASP A 123 -6.54 -8.03 -2.05
C ASP A 123 -5.65 -8.90 -2.96
N GLU A 124 -5.65 -8.66 -4.25
CA GLU A 124 -4.67 -9.24 -5.16
C GLU A 124 -3.25 -8.73 -4.87
N LEU A 125 -2.24 -9.51 -5.23
CA LEU A 125 -0.88 -9.01 -5.30
C LEU A 125 -0.76 -8.13 -6.54
N THR A 126 -0.85 -6.82 -6.37
CA THR A 126 -0.65 -5.88 -7.49
C THR A 126 0.82 -5.75 -7.86
N LEU A 127 1.11 -5.69 -9.16
CA LEU A 127 2.46 -5.59 -9.73
C LEU A 127 2.53 -4.47 -10.78
N ASP A 128 1.68 -3.47 -10.63
CA ASP A 128 1.49 -2.38 -11.61
C ASP A 128 2.63 -1.37 -11.66
N LYS A 129 3.53 -1.36 -10.66
CA LYS A 129 4.74 -0.53 -10.66
C LYS A 129 5.93 -1.21 -11.33
N LEU A 130 5.85 -2.51 -11.59
CA LEU A 130 6.84 -3.22 -12.38
C LEU A 130 6.60 -3.00 -13.88
N SER A 131 7.66 -2.99 -14.65
CA SER A 131 7.58 -3.05 -16.11
C SER A 131 6.89 -4.32 -16.59
N GLY A 132 6.40 -4.35 -17.82
CA GLY A 132 5.75 -5.55 -18.38
C GLY A 132 6.66 -6.80 -18.35
N ALA A 133 7.96 -6.62 -18.63
CA ALA A 133 8.94 -7.70 -18.59
C ALA A 133 9.14 -8.22 -17.16
N GLU A 134 9.36 -7.34 -16.20
CA GLU A 134 9.54 -7.70 -14.79
C GLU A 134 8.31 -8.37 -14.19
N ARG A 135 7.12 -7.88 -14.54
CA ARG A 135 5.86 -8.52 -14.14
C ARG A 135 5.74 -9.93 -14.67
N GLN A 136 6.18 -10.17 -15.92
CA GLN A 136 6.17 -11.50 -16.50
C GLN A 136 7.15 -12.45 -15.78
N GLU A 137 8.30 -11.96 -15.29
CA GLU A 137 9.21 -12.76 -14.46
C GLU A 137 8.52 -13.20 -13.16
N VAL A 138 7.81 -12.28 -12.49
CA VAL A 138 7.05 -12.60 -11.27
C VAL A 138 5.88 -13.56 -11.57
N PHE A 139 5.18 -13.39 -12.69
CA PHE A 139 4.13 -14.33 -13.10
C PHE A 139 4.70 -15.74 -13.33
N THR A 140 5.82 -15.84 -14.03
CA THR A 140 6.46 -17.14 -14.30
C THR A 140 6.86 -17.83 -13.00
N ALA A 141 7.39 -17.11 -12.03
CA ALA A 141 7.83 -17.68 -10.75
C ALA A 141 6.66 -18.02 -9.79
N PHE A 142 5.63 -17.19 -9.71
CA PHE A 142 4.63 -17.27 -8.63
C PHE A 142 3.21 -17.53 -9.10
N GLY A 143 2.91 -17.40 -10.37
CA GLY A 143 1.57 -17.58 -10.90
C GLY A 143 1.58 -17.86 -12.41
N PRO A 144 2.21 -18.99 -12.86
CA PRO A 144 2.35 -19.29 -14.29
C PRO A 144 1.03 -19.57 -15.00
N ASP A 145 0.03 -20.05 -14.27
CA ASP A 145 -1.27 -20.35 -14.86
C ASP A 145 -2.12 -19.08 -14.96
N GLU A 146 -2.81 -18.91 -16.09
CA GLU A 146 -3.66 -17.75 -16.34
C GLU A 146 -4.73 -17.54 -15.24
N GLY A 147 -5.29 -18.63 -14.71
CA GLY A 147 -6.24 -18.59 -13.59
C GLY A 147 -5.68 -18.05 -12.27
N MET A 148 -4.35 -18.00 -12.12
CA MET A 148 -3.67 -17.40 -10.95
C MET A 148 -3.48 -15.90 -11.10
N GLN A 149 -3.62 -15.37 -12.32
CA GLN A 149 -3.41 -13.96 -12.66
C GLN A 149 -4.74 -13.19 -12.60
N VAL A 150 -4.66 -11.87 -12.45
CA VAL A 150 -5.83 -11.00 -12.38
C VAL A 150 -5.50 -9.63 -13.00
N TYR A 151 -6.43 -9.11 -13.80
CA TYR A 151 -6.36 -7.78 -14.44
C TYR A 151 -5.09 -7.52 -15.27
N GLY A 152 -4.37 -8.57 -15.70
CA GLY A 152 -3.08 -8.45 -16.41
C GLY A 152 -1.97 -7.75 -15.61
N ARG A 153 -2.18 -7.49 -14.31
CA ARG A 153 -1.25 -6.73 -13.46
C ARG A 153 -1.01 -7.32 -12.08
N GLY A 154 -1.65 -8.42 -11.72
CA GLY A 154 -1.54 -8.97 -10.38
C GLY A 154 -1.78 -10.47 -10.29
N LEU A 155 -1.60 -11.02 -9.09
CA LEU A 155 -1.79 -12.42 -8.76
C LEU A 155 -2.85 -12.60 -7.68
N ARG A 156 -3.74 -13.60 -7.89
CA ARG A 156 -4.76 -14.00 -6.90
C ARG A 156 -4.21 -14.86 -5.78
N ARG A 157 -3.07 -15.52 -6.00
CA ARG A 157 -2.51 -16.47 -5.04
C ARG A 157 -2.18 -15.79 -3.72
N ARG A 158 -2.41 -16.50 -2.63
CA ARG A 158 -2.03 -16.06 -1.28
C ARG A 158 -0.56 -16.41 -1.02
N LEU A 159 0.06 -15.71 -0.04
CA LEU A 159 1.49 -15.82 0.23
C LEU A 159 1.96 -17.26 0.52
N PRO A 160 1.33 -18.07 1.39
CA PRO A 160 1.86 -19.40 1.72
C PRO A 160 2.07 -20.30 0.51
N PRO A 161 1.10 -20.46 -0.42
CA PRO A 161 1.33 -21.28 -1.61
C PRO A 161 2.31 -20.66 -2.62
N MET A 162 2.56 -19.35 -2.56
CA MET A 162 3.51 -18.69 -3.46
C MET A 162 4.97 -18.96 -3.05
N VAL A 163 5.25 -18.99 -1.74
CA VAL A 163 6.59 -19.21 -1.21
C VAL A 163 6.88 -20.68 -0.86
N GLY A 164 6.05 -21.59 -1.32
CA GLY A 164 6.23 -23.03 -1.09
C GLY A 164 6.13 -23.42 0.40
N ALA A 165 5.47 -22.62 1.21
CA ALA A 165 5.29 -22.94 2.63
C ALA A 165 4.40 -24.18 2.76
N THR A 166 5.03 -25.30 3.05
CA THR A 166 4.41 -26.59 3.40
C THR A 166 4.61 -26.84 4.89
N GLY A 167 3.66 -27.44 5.58
CA GLY A 167 3.74 -27.70 7.03
C GLY A 167 2.97 -26.67 7.87
N ALA A 168 3.52 -26.21 8.99
CA ALA A 168 2.82 -25.37 9.97
C ALA A 168 2.07 -24.13 9.43
N ALA A 169 2.47 -23.62 8.27
CA ALA A 169 1.74 -22.56 7.58
C ALA A 169 0.41 -23.03 6.94
N SER A 170 0.18 -24.34 6.80
CA SER A 170 -1.09 -24.89 6.31
C SER A 170 -2.11 -25.11 7.42
N ASP A 171 -1.66 -25.17 8.68
CA ASP A 171 -2.51 -25.51 9.83
C ASP A 171 -3.40 -24.36 10.32
N TRP A 172 -3.18 -23.12 9.87
CA TRP A 172 -4.06 -22.00 10.19
C TRP A 172 -5.49 -22.13 9.61
N ARG A 173 -5.72 -23.12 8.72
CA ARG A 173 -7.06 -23.40 8.15
C ARG A 173 -7.96 -24.18 9.10
N THR A 174 -7.44 -24.66 10.23
CA THR A 174 -8.14 -25.53 11.18
C THR A 174 -8.27 -24.94 12.57
N ALA A 175 -7.92 -23.67 12.78
CA ALA A 175 -8.08 -22.95 14.04
C ALA A 175 -9.21 -21.93 13.99
#